data_6980700902a0d3e17af62dabd7e44302
#
_entry.id   6980700902a0d3e17af62dabd7e44302
#
_cell.length_a   1.000
_cell.length_b   1.000
_cell.length_c   1.000
_cell.angle_alpha   90.00
_cell.angle_beta   90.00
_cell.angle_gamma   90.00
#
_symmetry.space_group_name_H-M   'P 1'
#
loop_
_entity.id
_entity.type
_entity.pdbx_description
1 polymer ?
#
loop_
_entity_poly.entity_id
_entity_poly.type
_entity_poly.pdbx_seq_one_letter_code
_entity_poly.pdbx_strand_id
1 'polypeptide(L)'
;MVDGVEVAQVARVVTIAWALWHNKNELRNGGEKKSGQALVQRAMDYLTEYEAAGDCFKVNVDGTTFFSKQKATGLGVVIRDDKGRVEAVLCRRIDVPLGAVEAEAKAWEAGLLFAKDVGVHEVVLEGDSLVVYNALCGTSSPPSSVASIVLGMQDLCKEFRKIDVTLRTEP
;
A
#
# COMPACT_ATOMS: atom_id res chain seq x y z
N MET A 1 -12.93 -6.51 20.57
CA MET A 1 -12.01 -7.52 19.98
C MET A 1 -12.81 -8.22 18.90
N VAL A 2 -12.48 -8.02 17.65
CA VAL A 2 -13.07 -8.80 16.54
C VAL A 2 -12.42 -10.18 16.64
N ASP A 3 -13.22 -11.24 16.71
CA ASP A 3 -12.73 -12.61 16.84
C ASP A 3 -11.86 -12.95 15.62
N GLY A 4 -10.70 -13.58 15.83
CA GLY A 4 -9.78 -13.97 14.75
C GLY A 4 -10.43 -14.87 13.69
N VAL A 5 -11.54 -15.54 14.03
CA VAL A 5 -12.38 -16.31 13.11
C VAL A 5 -13.14 -15.40 12.12
N GLU A 6 -13.63 -14.23 12.56
CA GLU A 6 -14.28 -13.26 11.67
C GLU A 6 -13.32 -12.65 10.67
N VAL A 7 -12.10 -12.31 11.11
CA VAL A 7 -11.05 -11.75 10.22
C VAL A 7 -10.67 -12.76 9.14
N ALA A 8 -10.45 -14.03 9.49
CA ALA A 8 -10.13 -15.07 8.52
C ALA A 8 -11.27 -15.32 7.52
N GLN A 9 -12.53 -15.22 7.96
CA GLN A 9 -13.68 -15.35 7.05
C GLN A 9 -13.79 -14.17 6.09
N VAL A 10 -13.57 -12.95 6.57
CA VAL A 10 -13.55 -11.74 5.73
C VAL A 10 -12.44 -11.83 4.69
N ALA A 11 -11.22 -12.23 5.09
CA ALA A 11 -10.10 -12.40 4.17
C ALA A 11 -10.44 -13.40 3.04
N ARG A 12 -11.06 -14.55 3.37
CA ARG A 12 -11.52 -15.55 2.39
C ARG A 12 -12.54 -14.98 1.41
N VAL A 13 -13.54 -14.26 1.91
CA VAL A 13 -14.59 -13.66 1.07
C VAL A 13 -14.00 -12.62 0.12
N VAL A 14 -13.13 -11.75 0.62
CA VAL A 14 -12.48 -10.72 -0.18
C VAL A 14 -11.58 -11.34 -1.26
N THR A 15 -10.80 -12.36 -0.91
CA THR A 15 -9.90 -13.02 -1.88
C THR A 15 -10.68 -13.77 -2.96
N ILE A 16 -11.79 -14.41 -2.62
CA ILE A 16 -12.68 -15.06 -3.60
C ILE A 16 -13.31 -14.00 -4.52
N ALA A 17 -13.79 -12.89 -3.96
CA ALA A 17 -14.36 -11.78 -4.74
C ALA A 17 -13.32 -11.18 -5.72
N TRP A 18 -12.07 -11.02 -5.26
CA TRP A 18 -10.95 -10.59 -6.09
C TRP A 18 -10.66 -11.60 -7.22
N ALA A 19 -10.62 -12.91 -6.94
CA ALA A 19 -10.39 -13.94 -7.94
C ALA A 19 -11.50 -13.97 -9.00
N LEU A 20 -12.75 -13.76 -8.61
CA LEU A 20 -13.89 -13.65 -9.54
C LEU A 20 -13.78 -12.40 -10.43
N TRP A 21 -13.45 -11.25 -9.83
CA TRP A 21 -13.25 -10.00 -10.56
C TRP A 21 -12.08 -10.12 -11.55
N HIS A 22 -10.96 -10.69 -11.11
CA HIS A 22 -9.78 -10.91 -11.94
C HIS A 22 -10.10 -11.82 -13.15
N ASN A 23 -10.79 -12.93 -12.93
CA ASN A 23 -11.20 -13.82 -14.02
C ASN A 23 -12.18 -13.15 -14.99
N LYS A 24 -13.09 -12.28 -14.49
CA LYS A 24 -13.97 -11.50 -15.35
C LYS A 24 -13.18 -10.52 -16.24
N ASN A 25 -12.10 -9.95 -15.73
CA ASN A 25 -11.23 -9.07 -16.51
C ASN A 25 -10.36 -9.85 -17.49
N GLU A 26 -9.83 -11.03 -17.12
CA GLU A 26 -9.15 -11.94 -18.05
C GLU A 26 -10.06 -12.32 -19.23
N LEU A 27 -11.32 -12.66 -18.96
CA LEU A 27 -12.31 -12.98 -20.01
C LEU A 27 -12.56 -11.81 -20.97
N ARG A 28 -12.62 -10.55 -20.47
CA ARG A 28 -12.77 -9.37 -21.32
C ARG A 28 -11.58 -9.15 -22.25
N ASN A 29 -10.40 -9.62 -21.85
CA ASN A 29 -9.14 -9.49 -22.60
C ASN A 29 -8.80 -10.75 -23.42
N GLY A 30 -9.78 -11.65 -23.65
CA GLY A 30 -9.61 -12.85 -24.48
C GLY A 30 -9.07 -14.08 -23.76
N GLY A 31 -9.02 -14.06 -22.43
CA GLY A 31 -8.63 -15.20 -21.60
C GLY A 31 -9.71 -16.28 -21.49
N GLU A 32 -9.34 -17.43 -20.95
CA GLU A 32 -10.25 -18.58 -20.80
C GLU A 32 -11.14 -18.48 -19.56
N LYS A 33 -12.38 -19.00 -19.70
CA LYS A 33 -13.33 -19.08 -18.58
C LYS A 33 -12.94 -20.21 -17.62
N LYS A 34 -12.57 -19.87 -16.41
CA LYS A 34 -12.27 -20.82 -15.34
C LYS A 34 -13.55 -21.25 -14.61
N SER A 35 -13.61 -22.48 -14.11
CA SER A 35 -14.72 -22.97 -13.30
C SER A 35 -14.75 -22.26 -11.93
N GLY A 36 -15.93 -22.16 -11.32
CA GLY A 36 -16.06 -21.58 -9.98
C GLY A 36 -15.19 -22.31 -8.94
N GLN A 37 -15.07 -23.63 -9.02
CA GLN A 37 -14.20 -24.40 -8.15
C GLN A 37 -12.72 -24.07 -8.34
N ALA A 38 -12.26 -23.92 -9.59
CA ALA A 38 -10.87 -23.53 -9.88
C ALA A 38 -10.54 -22.12 -9.35
N LEU A 39 -11.51 -21.20 -9.38
CA LEU A 39 -11.34 -19.86 -8.84
C LEU A 39 -11.28 -19.83 -7.32
N VAL A 40 -12.13 -20.62 -6.66
CA VAL A 40 -12.10 -20.78 -5.20
C VAL A 40 -10.79 -21.44 -4.76
N GLN A 41 -10.37 -22.53 -5.45
CA GLN A 41 -9.11 -23.19 -5.13
C GLN A 41 -7.92 -22.24 -5.27
N ARG A 42 -7.83 -21.51 -6.39
CA ARG A 42 -6.77 -20.51 -6.60
C ARG A 42 -6.78 -19.40 -5.52
N ALA A 43 -7.97 -18.95 -5.09
CA ALA A 43 -8.09 -17.99 -4.01
C ALA A 43 -7.60 -18.56 -2.67
N MET A 44 -7.89 -19.83 -2.39
CA MET A 44 -7.45 -20.50 -1.17
C MET A 44 -5.95 -20.80 -1.19
N ASP A 45 -5.41 -21.22 -2.34
CA ASP A 45 -3.97 -21.42 -2.54
C ASP A 45 -3.22 -20.10 -2.33
N TYR A 46 -3.73 -19.00 -2.88
CA TYR A 46 -3.17 -17.66 -2.69
C TYR A 46 -3.17 -17.25 -1.21
N LEU A 47 -4.28 -17.48 -0.48
CA LEU A 47 -4.32 -17.23 0.97
C LEU A 47 -3.34 -18.09 1.74
N THR A 48 -3.21 -19.37 1.38
CA THR A 48 -2.27 -20.30 2.05
C THR A 48 -0.82 -19.90 1.76
N GLU A 49 -0.50 -19.51 0.53
CA GLU A 49 0.82 -18.94 0.18
C GLU A 49 1.08 -17.64 0.94
N TYR A 50 0.08 -16.77 1.04
CA TYR A 50 0.16 -15.50 1.77
C TYR A 50 0.34 -15.69 3.28
N GLU A 51 -0.35 -16.68 3.88
CA GLU A 51 -0.22 -17.00 5.31
C GLU A 51 1.10 -17.74 5.63
N ALA A 52 1.62 -18.55 4.69
CA ALA A 52 2.84 -19.33 4.84
C ALA A 52 4.11 -18.55 4.49
N ALA A 53 4.00 -17.61 3.55
CA ALA A 53 5.09 -16.73 3.18
C ALA A 53 5.06 -15.53 4.13
N GLY A 54 6.08 -15.38 4.95
CA GLY A 54 6.39 -14.11 5.59
C GLY A 54 6.87 -13.12 4.53
N ASP A 55 6.06 -12.89 3.49
CA ASP A 55 6.44 -12.10 2.35
C ASP A 55 6.53 -10.64 2.76
N CYS A 56 7.75 -10.12 2.68
CA CYS A 56 8.03 -8.72 2.89
C CYS A 56 7.66 -7.96 1.61
N PHE A 57 6.57 -7.21 1.65
CA PHE A 57 6.11 -6.42 0.50
C PHE A 57 6.82 -5.08 0.45
N LYS A 58 7.19 -4.66 -0.75
CA LYS A 58 7.74 -3.33 -0.99
C LYS A 58 6.62 -2.35 -1.33
N VAL A 59 6.49 -1.29 -0.55
CA VAL A 59 5.52 -0.22 -0.71
C VAL A 59 6.25 1.03 -1.19
N ASN A 60 6.17 1.29 -2.49
CA ASN A 60 6.74 2.49 -3.10
C ASN A 60 5.71 3.62 -3.09
N VAL A 61 6.10 4.79 -2.62
CA VAL A 61 5.26 5.97 -2.54
C VAL A 61 5.85 7.16 -3.27
N ASP A 62 5.00 8.01 -3.83
CA ASP A 62 5.38 9.24 -4.52
C ASP A 62 4.27 10.28 -4.41
N GLY A 63 4.64 11.52 -4.10
CA GLY A 63 3.73 12.65 -3.99
C GLY A 63 4.09 13.75 -4.99
N THR A 64 3.15 14.15 -5.83
CA THR A 64 3.38 15.21 -6.81
C THR A 64 2.38 16.34 -6.68
N THR A 65 2.83 17.56 -6.95
CA THR A 65 2.01 18.77 -6.88
C THR A 65 1.80 19.37 -8.26
N PHE A 66 0.55 19.66 -8.58
CA PHE A 66 0.16 20.31 -9.84
C PHE A 66 -0.14 21.78 -9.60
N PHE A 67 0.82 22.67 -9.87
CA PHE A 67 0.69 24.11 -9.70
C PHE A 67 -0.03 24.83 -10.86
N SER A 68 -0.24 24.13 -11.99
CA SER A 68 -0.97 24.69 -13.13
C SER A 68 -2.46 24.83 -12.84
N LYS A 69 -3.29 25.07 -13.82
CA LYS A 69 -4.73 25.38 -13.70
C LYS A 69 -5.55 24.56 -12.69
N GLN A 70 -5.07 23.41 -12.23
CA GLN A 70 -5.85 22.48 -11.39
C GLN A 70 -5.55 22.55 -9.89
N LYS A 71 -4.48 23.21 -9.43
CA LYS A 71 -4.13 23.36 -8.00
C LYS A 71 -4.44 22.11 -7.17
N ALA A 72 -3.90 20.97 -7.54
CA ALA A 72 -4.17 19.68 -6.92
C ALA A 72 -2.87 18.95 -6.57
N THR A 73 -2.96 17.97 -5.69
CA THR A 73 -1.87 17.07 -5.32
C THR A 73 -2.24 15.65 -5.75
N GLY A 74 -1.30 14.95 -6.40
CA GLY A 74 -1.42 13.53 -6.71
C GLY A 74 -0.63 12.68 -5.73
N LEU A 75 -1.19 11.55 -5.32
CA LEU A 75 -0.52 10.54 -4.51
C LEU A 75 -0.49 9.23 -5.28
N GLY A 76 0.69 8.61 -5.38
CA GLY A 76 0.89 7.31 -5.98
C GLY A 76 1.43 6.31 -4.96
N VAL A 77 0.88 5.10 -4.95
CA VAL A 77 1.39 3.99 -4.15
C VAL A 77 1.41 2.74 -5.01
N VAL A 78 2.50 2.00 -4.97
CA VAL A 78 2.62 0.69 -5.62
C VAL A 78 3.14 -0.32 -4.60
N ILE A 79 2.40 -1.41 -4.42
CA ILE A 79 2.79 -2.53 -3.58
C ILE A 79 3.28 -3.65 -4.47
N ARG A 80 4.48 -4.17 -4.18
CA ARG A 80 5.11 -5.28 -4.90
C ARG A 80 5.48 -6.39 -3.92
N ASP A 81 5.42 -7.62 -4.41
CA ASP A 81 5.94 -8.78 -3.67
C ASP A 81 7.49 -8.83 -3.69
N ASP A 82 8.06 -9.84 -3.06
CA ASP A 82 9.50 -10.14 -3.01
C ASP A 82 10.12 -10.41 -4.39
N LYS A 83 9.30 -10.80 -5.38
CA LYS A 83 9.69 -11.03 -6.78
C LYS A 83 9.54 -9.79 -7.66
N GLY A 84 9.11 -8.67 -7.08
CA GLY A 84 8.88 -7.40 -7.78
C GLY A 84 7.58 -7.33 -8.57
N ARG A 85 6.69 -8.32 -8.45
CA ARG A 85 5.37 -8.29 -9.11
C ARG A 85 4.47 -7.28 -8.41
N VAL A 86 3.69 -6.55 -9.19
CA VAL A 86 2.73 -5.58 -8.66
C VAL A 86 1.50 -6.31 -8.13
N GLU A 87 1.23 -6.14 -6.84
CA GLU A 87 0.09 -6.73 -6.14
C GLU A 87 -1.05 -5.72 -5.99
N ALA A 88 -0.72 -4.45 -5.72
CA ALA A 88 -1.72 -3.41 -5.58
C ALA A 88 -1.19 -2.04 -6.00
N VAL A 89 -2.10 -1.16 -6.46
CA VAL A 89 -1.79 0.21 -6.85
C VAL A 89 -2.86 1.14 -6.33
N LEU A 90 -2.44 2.26 -5.75
CA LEU A 90 -3.31 3.38 -5.39
C LEU A 90 -2.88 4.63 -6.15
N CYS A 91 -3.83 5.25 -6.85
CA CYS A 91 -3.71 6.61 -7.37
C CYS A 91 -4.81 7.47 -6.75
N ARG A 92 -4.41 8.52 -6.05
CA ARG A 92 -5.35 9.42 -5.38
C ARG A 92 -5.05 10.87 -5.74
N ARG A 93 -6.09 11.62 -6.04
CA ARG A 93 -6.02 13.08 -6.22
C ARG A 93 -6.59 13.76 -4.98
N ILE A 94 -5.90 14.80 -4.52
CA ILE A 94 -6.38 15.72 -3.47
C ILE A 94 -6.56 17.09 -4.13
N ASP A 95 -7.77 17.65 -4.06
CA ASP A 95 -8.09 18.95 -4.68
C ASP A 95 -7.64 20.13 -3.80
N VAL A 96 -6.42 20.01 -3.25
CA VAL A 96 -5.72 21.04 -2.48
C VAL A 96 -4.28 21.08 -2.96
N PRO A 97 -3.72 22.26 -3.26
CA PRO A 97 -2.31 22.40 -3.58
C PRO A 97 -1.51 22.30 -2.27
N LEU A 98 -0.83 21.18 -2.07
CA LEU A 98 0.12 21.01 -0.97
C LEU A 98 1.51 21.48 -1.39
N GLY A 99 2.35 21.86 -0.44
CA GLY A 99 3.78 22.01 -0.67
C GLY A 99 4.43 20.65 -0.99
N ALA A 100 5.65 20.67 -1.51
CA ALA A 100 6.33 19.42 -1.90
C ALA A 100 6.49 18.46 -0.72
N VAL A 101 6.94 18.95 0.44
CA VAL A 101 7.13 18.11 1.64
C VAL A 101 5.80 17.57 2.17
N GLU A 102 4.73 18.38 2.12
CA GLU A 102 3.39 17.95 2.54
C GLU A 102 2.82 16.89 1.58
N ALA A 103 3.06 17.03 0.27
CA ALA A 103 2.63 16.05 -0.73
C ALA A 103 3.34 14.70 -0.50
N GLU A 104 4.64 14.74 -0.28
CA GLU A 104 5.44 13.56 0.05
C GLU A 104 4.96 12.91 1.36
N ALA A 105 4.81 13.68 2.44
CA ALA A 105 4.33 13.15 3.72
C ALA A 105 2.95 12.49 3.58
N LYS A 106 2.06 13.07 2.75
CA LYS A 106 0.75 12.48 2.45
C LYS A 106 0.84 11.22 1.60
N ALA A 107 1.82 11.10 0.70
CA ALA A 107 2.05 9.88 -0.05
C ALA A 107 2.55 8.75 0.86
N TRP A 108 3.46 9.04 1.79
CA TRP A 108 3.95 8.08 2.77
C TRP A 108 2.82 7.60 3.71
N GLU A 109 2.00 8.52 4.22
CA GLU A 109 0.81 8.19 5.03
C GLU A 109 -0.16 7.30 4.22
N ALA A 110 -0.44 7.67 2.98
CA ALA A 110 -1.32 6.90 2.10
C ALA A 110 -0.77 5.50 1.82
N GLY A 111 0.56 5.35 1.69
CA GLY A 111 1.23 4.06 1.52
C GLY A 111 1.01 3.13 2.70
N LEU A 112 1.19 3.63 3.93
CA LEU A 112 0.95 2.86 5.15
C LEU A 112 -0.52 2.45 5.30
N LEU A 113 -1.44 3.39 5.10
CA LEU A 113 -2.87 3.12 5.18
C LEU A 113 -3.29 2.09 4.13
N PHE A 114 -2.83 2.23 2.89
CA PHE A 114 -3.17 1.32 1.80
C PHE A 114 -2.59 -0.08 2.02
N ALA A 115 -1.34 -0.20 2.51
CA ALA A 115 -0.75 -1.48 2.87
C ALA A 115 -1.58 -2.20 3.95
N LYS A 116 -2.05 -1.45 4.95
CA LYS A 116 -2.96 -1.98 5.99
C LYS A 116 -4.30 -2.41 5.41
N ASP A 117 -4.92 -1.60 4.53
CA ASP A 117 -6.22 -1.88 3.91
C ASP A 117 -6.19 -3.15 3.05
N VAL A 118 -5.07 -3.43 2.37
CA VAL A 118 -4.88 -4.67 1.59
C VAL A 118 -4.39 -5.85 2.43
N GLY A 119 -4.19 -5.65 3.74
CA GLY A 119 -3.85 -6.71 4.68
C GLY A 119 -2.38 -7.12 4.69
N VAL A 120 -1.48 -6.27 4.21
CA VAL A 120 -0.03 -6.51 4.25
C VAL A 120 0.51 -6.17 5.65
N HIS A 121 1.25 -7.08 6.26
CA HIS A 121 1.74 -6.93 7.64
C HIS A 121 3.26 -6.81 7.77
N GLU A 122 4.02 -7.22 6.75
CA GLU A 122 5.48 -7.06 6.69
C GLU A 122 5.82 -6.24 5.46
N VAL A 123 6.36 -5.03 5.67
CA VAL A 123 6.57 -4.06 4.59
C VAL A 123 7.94 -3.42 4.64
N VAL A 124 8.46 -3.10 3.46
CA VAL A 124 9.52 -2.11 3.25
C VAL A 124 8.87 -0.89 2.61
N LEU A 125 8.70 0.18 3.37
CA LEU A 125 8.18 1.44 2.89
C LEU A 125 9.30 2.26 2.27
N GLU A 126 9.16 2.62 0.99
CA GLU A 126 10.18 3.32 0.20
C GLU A 126 9.59 4.56 -0.48
N GLY A 127 10.24 5.71 -0.27
CA GLY A 127 9.97 6.97 -0.96
C GLY A 127 11.26 7.76 -1.15
N ASP A 128 11.22 8.88 -1.85
CA ASP A 128 12.39 9.68 -2.21
C ASP A 128 12.61 10.92 -1.33
N SER A 129 11.65 11.25 -0.46
CA SER A 129 11.76 12.41 0.43
C SER A 129 12.67 12.16 1.63
N LEU A 130 13.90 12.63 1.57
CA LEU A 130 14.85 12.57 2.69
C LEU A 130 14.30 13.24 3.97
N VAL A 131 13.54 14.33 3.82
CA VAL A 131 12.95 15.06 4.95
C VAL A 131 11.93 14.19 5.68
N VAL A 132 11.03 13.53 4.94
CA VAL A 132 10.01 12.64 5.51
C VAL A 132 10.66 11.39 6.09
N TYR A 133 11.61 10.78 5.36
CA TYR A 133 12.37 9.63 5.82
C TYR A 133 13.05 9.90 7.17
N ASN A 134 13.84 10.97 7.28
CA ASN A 134 14.55 11.32 8.50
C ASN A 134 13.60 11.59 9.66
N ALA A 135 12.48 12.27 9.40
CA ALA A 135 11.48 12.57 10.42
C ALA A 135 10.77 11.28 10.90
N LEU A 136 10.40 10.39 9.99
CA LEU A 136 9.74 9.12 10.33
C LEU A 136 10.67 8.19 11.12
N CYS A 137 11.95 8.12 10.74
CA CYS A 137 12.99 7.36 11.46
C CYS A 137 13.44 8.02 12.78
N GLY A 138 12.97 9.23 13.09
CA GLY A 138 13.34 9.96 14.31
C GLY A 138 14.76 10.52 14.30
N THR A 139 15.43 10.56 13.14
CA THR A 139 16.78 11.11 12.99
C THR A 139 16.81 12.63 12.88
N SER A 140 15.67 13.27 12.57
CA SER A 140 15.48 14.71 12.59
C SER A 140 14.07 15.09 13.05
N SER A 141 13.91 16.30 13.57
CA SER A 141 12.57 16.84 13.87
C SER A 141 11.83 17.14 12.57
N PRO A 142 10.55 16.74 12.45
CA PRO A 142 9.74 17.06 11.28
C PRO A 142 9.49 18.57 11.17
N PRO A 143 9.40 19.13 9.96
CA PRO A 143 8.86 20.47 9.76
C PRO A 143 7.47 20.59 10.38
N SER A 144 7.15 21.76 10.92
CA SER A 144 5.86 22.00 11.62
C SER A 144 4.64 21.67 10.74
N SER A 145 4.74 21.89 9.43
CA SER A 145 3.66 21.62 8.46
C SER A 145 3.31 20.14 8.32
N VAL A 146 4.23 19.22 8.64
CA VAL A 146 4.04 17.77 8.51
C VAL A 146 4.14 17.03 9.84
N ALA A 147 4.38 17.73 10.95
CA ALA A 147 4.63 17.11 12.25
C ALA A 147 3.49 16.18 12.69
N SER A 148 2.23 16.58 12.52
CA SER A 148 1.07 15.74 12.86
C SER A 148 0.95 14.50 11.96
N ILE A 149 1.32 14.61 10.68
CA ILE A 149 1.31 13.50 9.74
C ILE A 149 2.38 12.49 10.15
N VAL A 150 3.60 12.95 10.46
CA VAL A 150 4.71 12.10 10.89
C VAL A 150 4.37 11.35 12.18
N LEU A 151 3.78 12.03 13.16
CA LEU A 151 3.32 11.36 14.39
C LEU A 151 2.28 10.28 14.10
N GLY A 152 1.30 10.58 13.24
CA GLY A 152 0.30 9.59 12.81
C GLY A 152 0.94 8.39 12.09
N MET A 153 1.92 8.63 11.21
CA MET A 153 2.66 7.55 10.55
C MET A 153 3.47 6.70 11.54
N GLN A 154 4.12 7.31 12.54
CA GLN A 154 4.85 6.57 13.57
C GLN A 154 3.93 5.66 14.39
N ASP A 155 2.68 6.09 14.63
CA ASP A 155 1.69 5.23 15.29
C ASP A 155 1.20 4.12 14.36
N LEU A 156 0.95 4.40 13.08
CA LEU A 156 0.60 3.39 12.06
C LEU A 156 1.70 2.33 11.91
N CYS A 157 2.96 2.71 11.95
CA CYS A 157 4.09 1.76 11.87
C CYS A 157 4.03 0.68 12.95
N LYS A 158 3.50 0.98 14.13
CA LYS A 158 3.36 0.03 15.25
C LYS A 158 2.32 -1.07 15.00
N GLU A 159 1.44 -0.86 14.03
CA GLU A 159 0.39 -1.82 13.66
C GLU A 159 0.89 -2.92 12.70
N PHE A 160 2.05 -2.73 12.08
CA PHE A 160 2.68 -3.74 11.23
C PHE A 160 3.46 -4.74 12.07
N ARG A 161 3.49 -6.00 11.64
CA ARG A 161 4.31 -7.04 12.27
C ARG A 161 5.80 -6.72 12.11
N LYS A 162 6.16 -6.25 10.91
CA LYS A 162 7.50 -5.78 10.57
C LYS A 162 7.40 -4.63 9.59
N ILE A 163 8.14 -3.58 9.86
CA ILE A 163 8.25 -2.45 8.95
C ILE A 163 9.70 -1.97 8.89
N ASP A 164 10.24 -1.92 7.68
CA ASP A 164 11.50 -1.26 7.38
C ASP A 164 11.19 -0.02 6.53
N VAL A 165 11.85 1.09 6.85
CA VAL A 165 11.70 2.34 6.11
C VAL A 165 12.98 2.60 5.34
N THR A 166 12.88 2.83 4.04
CA THR A 166 14.03 3.04 3.17
C THR A 166 13.87 4.31 2.32
N LEU A 167 14.99 4.95 2.05
CA LEU A 167 15.05 6.06 1.11
C LEU A 167 15.36 5.53 -0.28
N ARG A 168 14.55 5.89 -1.27
CA ARG A 168 14.84 5.57 -2.66
C ARG A 168 16.03 6.42 -3.12
N THR A 169 17.13 5.76 -3.42
CA THR A 169 18.25 6.37 -4.13
C THR A 169 18.05 6.13 -5.62
N GLU A 170 17.96 7.20 -6.42
CA GLU A 170 18.02 7.04 -7.86
C GLU A 170 19.36 6.40 -8.25
N PRO A 171 19.37 5.49 -9.23
CA PRO A 171 20.59 4.89 -9.72
C PRO A 171 21.44 5.89 -10.52
#